data_42f617a08aad06022c47682992f02fd3
#
_entry.id   42f617a08aad06022c47682992f02fd3
#
_cell.length_a   1.000
_cell.length_b   1.000
_cell.length_c   1.000
_cell.angle_alpha   90.00
_cell.angle_beta   90.00
_cell.angle_gamma   90.00
#
_symmetry.space_group_name_H-M   'P 1'
#
loop_
_entity.id
_entity.type
_entity.pdbx_description
1 polymer ?
#
loop_
_entity_poly.entity_id
_entity_poly.type
_entity_poly.pdbx_seq_one_letter_code
_entity_poly.pdbx_strand_id
1 'polypeptide(L)'
;MEMFKIFIVEDDLWYSTLLFKHLSLNPDFQLEKFNSAKECLNNLYKKPDLVTIDFSLPDMNGKELYKKIRETNRDISAIIISGQEDINTVVDLLKEGVFDYIVKNEETADRLWNSIRLLRENLSLRRQNENLKKAVGAKYDFQKVIIGESKSLKETFSLMEKASESSITVSVTGETGTGKEMVAQAIHYNSARSGYPFIAVNLGAIPRDLVESELFGYEKGAFTGAYTRKSGIFEEAHNGTLFLDEIAEMDLNIQSKFLRVIQEKEVRRIGGNQIIKINVRLITATHKNLADEVNDGNFRADLYYRLMGLPIHLPPLRERGDDILILSKYFINQYSKENKRGTPLLSAEASEKLLKYSFPGNIRELKAIIELAIILSSNDVIEKNDIRFNPAGGSSLIDFEENKTLEEYILELVKKTLAQNNQNPTIVSKKLGISRATVYRYIKVIEQRG
;
A
#
# COMPACT_ATOMS: atom_id res chain seq x y z
N MET A 1 27.09 12.75 14.95
CA MET A 1 26.09 13.68 14.37
C MET A 1 26.71 14.38 13.17
N GLU A 2 25.99 14.55 12.08
CA GLU A 2 26.48 15.29 10.91
C GLU A 2 26.58 16.78 11.29
N MET A 3 27.74 17.41 11.06
CA MET A 3 27.97 18.82 11.35
C MET A 3 27.10 19.68 10.44
N PHE A 4 26.38 20.65 10.98
CA PHE A 4 25.56 21.59 10.20
C PHE A 4 26.44 22.72 9.65
N LYS A 5 26.61 22.77 8.32
CA LYS A 5 27.53 23.69 7.68
C LYS A 5 26.88 25.01 7.31
N ILE A 6 27.41 26.11 7.83
CA ILE A 6 26.86 27.44 7.62
C ILE A 6 27.93 28.30 6.96
N PHE A 7 27.58 28.94 5.85
CA PHE A 7 28.39 29.99 5.21
C PHE A 7 27.88 31.36 5.66
N ILE A 8 28.77 32.22 6.06
CA ILE A 8 28.48 33.61 6.47
C ILE A 8 29.07 34.51 5.38
N VAL A 9 28.22 35.17 4.60
CA VAL A 9 28.62 36.11 3.53
C VAL A 9 28.33 37.52 3.99
N GLU A 10 29.36 38.23 4.38
CA GLU A 10 29.30 39.56 4.98
C GLU A 10 30.59 40.29 4.73
N ASP A 11 30.57 41.49 4.14
CA ASP A 11 31.76 42.30 3.82
C ASP A 11 32.27 43.09 5.00
N ASP A 12 31.41 43.43 5.97
CA ASP A 12 31.84 44.04 7.23
C ASP A 12 32.54 42.98 8.12
N LEU A 13 33.86 43.11 8.24
CA LEU A 13 34.71 42.23 9.03
C LEU A 13 34.32 42.14 10.50
N TRP A 14 33.86 43.27 11.08
CA TRP A 14 33.44 43.31 12.48
C TRP A 14 32.14 42.52 12.66
N TYR A 15 31.15 42.79 11.81
CA TYR A 15 29.87 42.14 11.87
C TYR A 15 29.95 40.63 11.53
N SER A 16 30.71 40.29 10.50
CA SER A 16 31.03 38.89 10.15
C SER A 16 31.66 38.13 11.33
N THR A 17 32.59 38.80 12.06
CA THR A 17 33.22 38.19 13.24
C THR A 17 32.25 38.04 14.41
N LEU A 18 31.36 39.01 14.59
CA LEU A 18 30.28 38.94 15.60
C LEU A 18 29.37 37.76 15.36
N LEU A 19 28.85 37.62 14.14
CA LEU A 19 27.98 36.48 13.77
C LEU A 19 28.71 35.15 13.93
N PHE A 20 29.95 35.08 13.46
CA PHE A 20 30.79 33.87 13.59
C PHE A 20 30.97 33.47 15.06
N LYS A 21 31.30 34.44 15.95
CA LYS A 21 31.48 34.19 17.38
C LYS A 21 30.19 33.68 18.03
N HIS A 22 29.05 34.28 17.70
CA HIS A 22 27.76 33.85 18.23
C HIS A 22 27.39 32.43 17.78
N LEU A 23 27.56 32.12 16.51
CA LEU A 23 27.23 30.80 15.97
C LEU A 23 28.23 29.73 16.41
N SER A 24 29.49 30.05 16.65
CA SER A 24 30.52 29.12 17.14
C SER A 24 30.30 28.61 18.55
N LEU A 25 29.37 29.21 19.30
CA LEU A 25 28.95 28.68 20.61
C LEU A 25 28.28 27.32 20.50
N ASN A 26 27.78 26.93 19.32
CA ASN A 26 27.24 25.59 19.10
C ASN A 26 28.31 24.70 18.47
N PRO A 27 28.73 23.62 19.16
CA PRO A 27 29.76 22.72 18.65
C PRO A 27 29.32 21.91 17.43
N ASP A 28 28.00 21.84 17.13
CA ASP A 28 27.45 21.12 15.97
C ASP A 28 27.56 21.93 14.67
N PHE A 29 27.98 23.24 14.74
CA PHE A 29 28.07 24.10 13.56
C PHE A 29 29.50 24.12 12.99
N GLN A 30 29.58 23.89 11.69
CA GLN A 30 30.80 24.14 10.91
C GLN A 30 30.61 25.45 10.16
N LEU A 31 31.41 26.46 10.51
CA LEU A 31 31.28 27.84 10.00
C LEU A 31 32.38 28.19 9.03
N GLU A 32 32.05 28.82 7.92
CA GLU A 32 33.01 29.44 7.00
C GLU A 32 32.53 30.87 6.69
N LYS A 33 33.50 31.83 6.64
CA LYS A 33 33.23 33.26 6.35
C LYS A 33 33.71 33.61 4.95
N PHE A 34 32.95 34.44 4.26
CA PHE A 34 33.26 34.96 2.94
C PHE A 34 32.98 36.47 2.91
N ASN A 35 33.89 37.25 2.35
CA ASN A 35 33.77 38.70 2.30
C ASN A 35 33.11 39.21 1.01
N SER A 36 32.77 38.32 0.09
CA SER A 36 32.09 38.64 -1.16
C SER A 36 31.21 37.49 -1.66
N ALA A 37 30.23 37.83 -2.47
CA ALA A 37 29.35 36.84 -3.11
C ALA A 37 30.14 35.91 -4.05
N LYS A 38 31.11 36.41 -4.79
CA LYS A 38 31.94 35.61 -5.72
C LYS A 38 32.77 34.56 -4.96
N GLU A 39 33.30 34.92 -3.81
CA GLU A 39 34.05 34.00 -2.96
C GLU A 39 33.14 32.88 -2.43
N CYS A 40 31.92 33.19 -1.99
CA CYS A 40 30.94 32.23 -1.58
C CYS A 40 30.55 31.26 -2.73
N LEU A 41 30.26 31.80 -3.91
CA LEU A 41 29.88 30.99 -5.08
C LEU A 41 30.99 30.00 -5.46
N ASN A 42 32.27 30.42 -5.42
CA ASN A 42 33.39 29.55 -5.70
C ASN A 42 33.56 28.39 -4.69
N ASN A 43 32.95 28.50 -3.51
CA ASN A 43 33.05 27.52 -2.44
C ASN A 43 31.74 26.65 -2.26
N LEU A 44 30.71 26.84 -3.09
CA LEU A 44 29.45 26.07 -2.99
C LEU A 44 29.65 24.55 -3.18
N TYR A 45 30.77 24.12 -3.80
CA TYR A 45 31.11 22.71 -3.90
C TYR A 45 31.26 22.01 -2.53
N LYS A 46 31.49 22.79 -1.46
CA LYS A 46 31.56 22.30 -0.08
C LYS A 46 30.16 21.97 0.51
N LYS A 47 29.08 22.26 -0.22
CA LYS A 47 27.69 21.95 0.08
C LYS A 47 27.25 22.43 1.48
N PRO A 48 27.14 23.74 1.73
CA PRO A 48 26.60 24.28 2.97
C PRO A 48 25.10 23.89 3.11
N ASP A 49 24.62 23.70 4.35
CA ASP A 49 23.21 23.53 4.66
C ASP A 49 22.47 24.88 4.67
N LEU A 50 23.18 25.93 5.07
CA LEU A 50 22.69 27.30 5.18
C LEU A 50 23.73 28.32 4.70
N VAL A 51 23.25 29.34 4.01
CA VAL A 51 24.05 30.54 3.71
C VAL A 51 23.35 31.74 4.34
N THR A 52 24.04 32.47 5.24
CA THR A 52 23.59 33.80 5.66
C THR A 52 24.17 34.82 4.71
N ILE A 53 23.39 35.73 4.19
CA ILE A 53 23.74 36.63 3.09
C ILE A 53 23.47 38.06 3.56
N ASP A 54 24.50 38.91 3.56
CA ASP A 54 24.26 40.35 3.63
C ASP A 54 23.60 40.80 2.33
N PHE A 55 22.61 41.66 2.46
CA PHE A 55 21.91 42.21 1.30
C PHE A 55 22.77 43.13 0.45
N SER A 56 23.71 43.86 1.06
CA SER A 56 24.54 44.91 0.43
C SER A 56 25.98 44.46 0.32
N LEU A 57 26.27 43.49 -0.54
CA LEU A 57 27.63 43.04 -0.78
C LEU A 57 28.34 43.90 -1.87
N PRO A 58 29.69 44.00 -1.86
CA PRO A 58 30.44 44.90 -2.75
C PRO A 58 30.40 44.49 -4.23
N ASP A 59 30.20 43.21 -4.54
CA ASP A 59 30.28 42.64 -5.89
C ASP A 59 28.94 42.30 -6.52
N MET A 60 27.91 42.05 -5.71
CA MET A 60 26.50 41.87 -6.14
C MET A 60 25.56 42.01 -4.94
N ASN A 61 24.27 42.26 -5.20
CA ASN A 61 23.31 42.29 -4.10
C ASN A 61 22.92 40.88 -3.60
N GLY A 62 22.48 40.79 -2.36
CA GLY A 62 22.13 39.52 -1.72
C GLY A 62 21.01 38.72 -2.45
N LYS A 63 20.08 39.41 -3.13
CA LYS A 63 19.03 38.77 -3.94
C LYS A 63 19.62 38.07 -5.17
N GLU A 64 20.59 38.69 -5.83
CA GLU A 64 21.29 38.08 -6.98
C GLU A 64 22.12 36.86 -6.55
N LEU A 65 22.83 36.98 -5.43
CA LEU A 65 23.57 35.87 -4.85
C LEU A 65 22.65 34.71 -4.54
N TYR A 66 21.50 34.97 -3.88
CA TYR A 66 20.51 33.94 -3.58
C TYR A 66 20.01 33.22 -4.85
N LYS A 67 19.70 33.94 -5.93
CA LYS A 67 19.27 33.35 -7.20
C LYS A 67 20.34 32.41 -7.77
N LYS A 68 21.61 32.81 -7.79
CA LYS A 68 22.73 32.00 -8.26
C LYS A 68 22.94 30.73 -7.40
N ILE A 69 22.80 30.85 -6.09
CA ILE A 69 22.83 29.69 -5.18
C ILE A 69 21.70 28.69 -5.53
N ARG A 70 20.48 29.18 -5.75
CA ARG A 70 19.31 28.34 -6.11
C ARG A 70 19.44 27.68 -7.48
N GLU A 71 20.09 28.32 -8.45
CA GLU A 71 20.42 27.75 -9.75
C GLU A 71 21.44 26.61 -9.63
N THR A 72 22.41 26.74 -8.72
CA THR A 72 23.46 25.75 -8.50
C THR A 72 22.94 24.57 -7.64
N ASN A 73 22.24 24.85 -6.55
CA ASN A 73 21.70 23.84 -5.67
C ASN A 73 20.46 24.36 -4.93
N ARG A 74 19.31 23.73 -5.18
CA ARG A 74 18.02 24.10 -4.57
C ARG A 74 17.87 23.70 -3.11
N ASP A 75 18.72 22.80 -2.61
CA ASP A 75 18.63 22.29 -1.24
C ASP A 75 19.33 23.21 -0.22
N ILE A 76 20.15 24.15 -0.69
CA ILE A 76 20.81 25.12 0.17
C ILE A 76 19.79 26.16 0.65
N SER A 77 19.61 26.27 1.96
CA SER A 77 18.76 27.30 2.55
C SER A 77 19.49 28.63 2.66
N ALA A 78 18.77 29.74 2.59
CA ALA A 78 19.35 31.07 2.74
C ALA A 78 18.56 31.92 3.75
N ILE A 79 19.29 32.68 4.57
CA ILE A 79 18.76 33.73 5.42
C ILE A 79 19.43 35.04 4.99
N ILE A 80 18.63 36.04 4.69
CA ILE A 80 19.16 37.37 4.34
C ILE A 80 19.21 38.23 5.58
N ILE A 81 20.35 38.93 5.76
CA ILE A 81 20.59 39.86 6.86
C ILE A 81 20.81 41.24 6.25
N SER A 82 20.05 42.25 6.64
CA SER A 82 20.13 43.57 6.00
C SER A 82 19.95 44.70 7.01
N GLY A 83 20.65 45.82 6.76
CA GLY A 83 20.42 47.07 7.48
C GLY A 83 19.18 47.86 7.00
N GLN A 84 18.46 47.39 5.97
CA GLN A 84 17.32 48.08 5.36
C GLN A 84 16.01 47.42 5.77
N GLU A 85 14.99 48.24 6.02
CA GLU A 85 13.62 47.81 6.40
C GLU A 85 12.59 47.94 5.26
N ASP A 86 13.00 47.75 3.99
CA ASP A 86 12.04 47.82 2.90
C ASP A 86 11.12 46.60 2.87
N ILE A 87 9.88 46.80 3.30
CA ILE A 87 8.88 45.75 3.42
C ILE A 87 8.61 45.05 2.08
N ASN A 88 8.62 45.77 0.96
CA ASN A 88 8.36 45.17 -0.36
C ASN A 88 9.46 44.20 -0.75
N THR A 89 10.71 44.55 -0.53
CA THR A 89 11.86 43.69 -0.78
C THR A 89 11.83 42.45 0.11
N VAL A 90 11.44 42.57 1.38
CA VAL A 90 11.30 41.43 2.30
C VAL A 90 10.23 40.44 1.80
N VAL A 91 9.06 40.96 1.44
CA VAL A 91 7.94 40.12 0.97
C VAL A 91 8.31 39.38 -0.34
N ASP A 92 9.00 40.04 -1.26
CA ASP A 92 9.41 39.42 -2.51
C ASP A 92 10.46 38.33 -2.31
N LEU A 93 11.44 38.55 -1.43
CA LEU A 93 12.46 37.54 -1.11
C LEU A 93 11.87 36.29 -0.44
N LEU A 94 10.91 36.46 0.48
CA LEU A 94 10.21 35.36 1.11
C LEU A 94 9.36 34.58 0.11
N LYS A 95 8.70 35.26 -0.85
CA LYS A 95 7.97 34.57 -1.96
C LYS A 95 8.92 33.84 -2.89
N GLU A 96 10.14 34.31 -3.11
CA GLU A 96 11.16 33.63 -3.91
C GLU A 96 11.76 32.40 -3.18
N GLY A 97 11.43 32.19 -1.89
CA GLY A 97 11.80 31.01 -1.10
C GLY A 97 13.04 31.18 -0.21
N VAL A 98 13.44 32.44 0.11
CA VAL A 98 14.37 32.70 1.20
C VAL A 98 13.75 32.21 2.50
N PHE A 99 14.51 31.55 3.35
CA PHE A 99 13.98 30.96 4.58
C PHE A 99 13.55 32.01 5.60
N ASP A 100 14.37 33.06 5.77
CA ASP A 100 14.06 34.17 6.66
C ASP A 100 14.81 35.45 6.22
N TYR A 101 14.29 36.60 6.66
CA TYR A 101 14.89 37.91 6.48
C TYR A 101 15.05 38.60 7.84
N ILE A 102 16.28 38.99 8.18
CA ILE A 102 16.61 39.54 9.50
C ILE A 102 17.16 40.94 9.32
N VAL A 103 16.59 41.94 10.01
CA VAL A 103 17.09 43.30 10.03
C VAL A 103 18.24 43.40 11.04
N LYS A 104 19.36 44.04 10.64
CA LYS A 104 20.54 44.25 11.49
C LYS A 104 20.18 45.17 12.67
N ASN A 105 20.09 44.62 13.87
CA ASN A 105 19.90 45.32 15.13
C ASN A 105 20.54 44.55 16.31
N GLU A 106 20.32 44.95 17.52
CA GLU A 106 20.87 44.30 18.72
C GLU A 106 20.35 42.87 18.90
N GLU A 107 19.15 42.56 18.38
CA GLU A 107 18.50 41.22 18.48
C GLU A 107 18.86 40.27 17.32
N THR A 108 19.65 40.71 16.36
CA THR A 108 19.98 39.93 15.14
C THR A 108 20.52 38.54 15.46
N ALA A 109 21.41 38.44 16.45
CA ALA A 109 22.05 37.19 16.81
C ALA A 109 21.03 36.17 17.36
N ASP A 110 20.10 36.63 18.22
CA ASP A 110 19.05 35.78 18.82
C ASP A 110 18.02 35.36 17.75
N ARG A 111 17.64 36.28 16.87
CA ARG A 111 16.73 35.96 15.75
C ARG A 111 17.36 34.97 14.78
N LEU A 112 18.62 35.16 14.41
CA LEU A 112 19.35 34.23 13.56
C LEU A 112 19.43 32.84 14.18
N TRP A 113 19.72 32.78 15.49
CA TRP A 113 19.75 31.52 16.22
C TRP A 113 18.41 30.78 16.20
N ASN A 114 17.30 31.49 16.42
CA ASN A 114 15.95 30.92 16.36
C ASN A 114 15.61 30.43 14.94
N SER A 115 15.95 31.19 13.91
CA SER A 115 15.71 30.81 12.51
C SER A 115 16.52 29.57 12.11
N ILE A 116 17.78 29.46 12.54
CA ILE A 116 18.62 28.27 12.32
C ILE A 116 18.06 27.06 13.04
N ARG A 117 17.56 27.22 14.28
CA ARG A 117 16.92 26.12 15.02
C ARG A 117 15.70 25.58 14.29
N LEU A 118 14.80 26.46 13.84
CA LEU A 118 13.61 26.10 13.07
C LEU A 118 13.97 25.43 11.74
N LEU A 119 15.01 25.94 11.06
CA LEU A 119 15.50 25.34 9.82
C LEU A 119 16.02 23.91 10.04
N ARG A 120 16.86 23.69 11.09
CA ARG A 120 17.37 22.35 11.43
C ARG A 120 16.23 21.37 11.74
N GLU A 121 15.24 21.81 12.48
CA GLU A 121 14.07 21.01 12.80
C GLU A 121 13.31 20.60 11.52
N ASN A 122 13.02 21.56 10.65
CA ASN A 122 12.39 21.30 9.36
C ASN A 122 13.18 20.34 8.47
N LEU A 123 14.52 20.52 8.38
CA LEU A 123 15.38 19.63 7.61
C LEU A 123 15.43 18.22 8.20
N SER A 124 15.47 18.10 9.54
CA SER A 124 15.47 16.80 10.20
C SER A 124 14.15 16.05 9.95
N LEU A 125 13.01 16.73 10.04
CA LEU A 125 11.70 16.16 9.72
C LEU A 125 11.59 15.73 8.25
N ARG A 126 12.12 16.50 7.32
CA ARG A 126 12.19 16.12 5.89
C ARG A 126 13.04 14.87 5.69
N ARG A 127 14.26 14.81 6.27
CA ARG A 127 15.15 13.63 6.20
C ARG A 127 14.49 12.38 6.83
N GLN A 128 13.84 12.54 7.99
CA GLN A 128 13.09 11.43 8.60
C GLN A 128 11.98 10.93 7.70
N ASN A 129 11.21 11.84 7.10
CA ASN A 129 10.13 11.49 6.18
C ASN A 129 10.65 10.77 4.93
N GLU A 130 11.77 11.23 4.35
CA GLU A 130 12.43 10.57 3.21
C GLU A 130 12.97 9.17 3.58
N ASN A 131 13.56 9.02 4.76
CA ASN A 131 14.04 7.74 5.24
C ASN A 131 12.88 6.76 5.50
N LEU A 132 11.77 7.25 6.06
CA LEU A 132 10.54 6.45 6.22
C LEU A 132 9.97 6.05 4.86
N LYS A 133 9.93 6.95 3.88
CA LYS A 133 9.49 6.65 2.51
C LYS A 133 10.38 5.60 1.86
N LYS A 134 11.71 5.70 1.98
CA LYS A 134 12.65 4.69 1.46
C LYS A 134 12.49 3.34 2.15
N ALA A 135 12.30 3.33 3.47
CA ALA A 135 12.06 2.11 4.23
C ALA A 135 10.73 1.43 3.83
N VAL A 136 9.67 2.24 3.62
CA VAL A 136 8.39 1.77 3.09
C VAL A 136 8.56 1.22 1.66
N GLY A 137 9.24 1.94 0.76
CA GLY A 137 9.52 1.46 -0.60
C GLY A 137 10.31 0.15 -0.62
N ALA A 138 11.35 0.01 0.21
CA ALA A 138 12.12 -1.23 0.32
C ALA A 138 11.30 -2.41 0.89
N LYS A 139 10.27 -2.13 1.70
CA LYS A 139 9.32 -3.13 2.20
C LYS A 139 8.40 -3.66 1.10
N TYR A 140 8.11 -2.84 0.08
CA TYR A 140 7.18 -3.16 -1.00
C TYR A 140 7.87 -3.45 -2.35
N ASP A 141 9.16 -3.82 -2.33
CA ASP A 141 9.85 -4.41 -3.48
C ASP A 141 9.04 -5.62 -3.97
N PHE A 142 8.72 -5.69 -5.25
CA PHE A 142 7.86 -6.72 -5.83
C PHE A 142 8.25 -8.13 -5.43
N GLN A 143 9.56 -8.45 -5.49
CA GLN A 143 10.08 -9.78 -5.15
C GLN A 143 10.05 -10.10 -3.64
N LYS A 144 10.00 -9.07 -2.79
CA LYS A 144 9.91 -9.24 -1.34
C LYS A 144 8.47 -9.36 -0.83
N VAL A 145 7.54 -8.75 -1.56
CA VAL A 145 6.13 -8.67 -1.17
C VAL A 145 5.33 -9.83 -1.73
N ILE A 146 5.60 -10.19 -2.99
CA ILE A 146 4.90 -11.27 -3.67
C ILE A 146 5.89 -12.43 -3.82
N ILE A 147 5.76 -13.38 -2.91
CA ILE A 147 6.67 -14.52 -2.80
C ILE A 147 6.25 -15.60 -3.78
N GLY A 148 7.21 -16.06 -4.59
CA GLY A 148 7.04 -17.14 -5.54
C GLY A 148 7.90 -16.96 -6.79
N GLU A 149 8.12 -18.07 -7.49
CA GLU A 149 8.97 -18.15 -8.68
C GLU A 149 8.26 -18.79 -9.89
N SER A 150 6.98 -19.12 -9.75
CA SER A 150 6.17 -19.74 -10.81
C SER A 150 6.13 -18.86 -12.06
N LYS A 151 6.02 -19.50 -13.24
CA LYS A 151 5.96 -18.82 -14.52
C LYS A 151 4.79 -17.82 -14.59
N SER A 152 3.62 -18.24 -14.12
CA SER A 152 2.40 -17.39 -14.07
C SER A 152 2.60 -16.14 -13.21
N LEU A 153 3.36 -16.24 -12.12
CA LEU A 153 3.67 -15.10 -11.26
C LEU A 153 4.68 -14.14 -11.91
N LYS A 154 5.66 -14.65 -12.67
CA LYS A 154 6.61 -13.80 -13.41
C LYS A 154 5.93 -12.94 -14.47
N GLU A 155 4.91 -13.44 -15.14
CA GLU A 155 4.09 -12.65 -16.05
C GLU A 155 3.34 -11.52 -15.30
N THR A 156 2.81 -11.84 -14.13
CA THR A 156 2.20 -10.85 -13.24
C THR A 156 3.18 -9.74 -12.83
N PHE A 157 4.42 -10.09 -12.46
CA PHE A 157 5.46 -9.10 -12.13
C PHE A 157 5.75 -8.14 -13.28
N SER A 158 5.87 -8.63 -14.51
CA SER A 158 6.11 -7.77 -15.68
C SER A 158 4.97 -6.77 -15.90
N LEU A 159 3.71 -7.17 -15.65
CA LEU A 159 2.57 -6.25 -15.73
C LEU A 159 2.57 -5.23 -14.57
N MET A 160 2.97 -5.64 -13.37
CA MET A 160 3.07 -4.74 -12.21
C MET A 160 4.17 -3.67 -12.41
N GLU A 161 5.31 -4.03 -13.01
CA GLU A 161 6.37 -3.08 -13.36
C GLU A 161 5.83 -2.01 -14.32
N LYS A 162 5.20 -2.43 -15.43
CA LYS A 162 4.56 -1.50 -16.38
C LYS A 162 3.47 -0.67 -15.73
N ALA A 163 2.70 -1.25 -14.81
CA ALA A 163 1.71 -0.53 -14.04
C ALA A 163 2.37 0.57 -13.19
N SER A 164 3.49 0.30 -12.53
CA SER A 164 4.15 1.28 -11.63
C SER A 164 4.70 2.50 -12.38
N GLU A 165 5.13 2.33 -13.62
CA GLU A 165 5.65 3.40 -14.47
C GLU A 165 4.58 4.30 -15.08
N SER A 166 3.30 3.93 -14.99
CA SER A 166 2.20 4.66 -15.60
C SER A 166 1.15 5.10 -14.58
N SER A 167 0.28 6.04 -14.98
CA SER A 167 -0.89 6.45 -14.17
C SER A 167 -2.19 5.77 -14.61
N ILE A 168 -2.10 4.74 -15.45
CA ILE A 168 -3.26 4.00 -15.96
C ILE A 168 -4.06 3.36 -14.81
N THR A 169 -5.37 3.25 -14.96
CA THR A 169 -6.20 2.45 -14.07
C THR A 169 -5.79 0.98 -14.16
N VAL A 170 -5.65 0.32 -13.00
CA VAL A 170 -5.29 -1.10 -12.94
C VAL A 170 -6.48 -1.89 -12.39
N SER A 171 -6.83 -2.98 -13.07
CA SER A 171 -7.85 -3.92 -12.61
C SER A 171 -7.19 -5.23 -12.21
N VAL A 172 -7.21 -5.56 -10.92
CA VAL A 172 -6.62 -6.79 -10.38
C VAL A 172 -7.72 -7.82 -10.20
N THR A 173 -7.61 -8.94 -10.89
CA THR A 173 -8.56 -10.05 -10.77
C THR A 173 -7.90 -11.29 -10.16
N GLY A 174 -8.67 -12.14 -9.51
CA GLY A 174 -8.20 -13.38 -8.91
C GLY A 174 -9.04 -13.79 -7.73
N GLU A 175 -8.95 -15.05 -7.35
CA GLU A 175 -9.71 -15.62 -6.24
C GLU A 175 -9.45 -14.92 -4.91
N THR A 176 -10.35 -15.09 -3.96
CA THR A 176 -10.17 -14.58 -2.60
C THR A 176 -8.92 -15.19 -1.95
N GLY A 177 -8.12 -14.37 -1.29
CA GLY A 177 -6.89 -14.82 -0.61
C GLY A 177 -5.65 -14.98 -1.49
N THR A 178 -5.68 -14.57 -2.77
CA THR A 178 -4.53 -14.62 -3.70
C THR A 178 -3.51 -13.48 -3.47
N GLY A 179 -3.88 -12.42 -2.72
CA GLY A 179 -2.98 -11.30 -2.42
C GLY A 179 -3.19 -10.04 -3.28
N LYS A 180 -4.41 -9.80 -3.79
CA LYS A 180 -4.76 -8.63 -4.62
C LYS A 180 -4.36 -7.29 -4.01
N GLU A 181 -4.57 -7.11 -2.70
CA GLU A 181 -4.17 -5.89 -1.98
C GLU A 181 -2.66 -5.69 -1.96
N MET A 182 -1.88 -6.77 -1.76
CA MET A 182 -0.42 -6.71 -1.78
C MET A 182 0.11 -6.27 -3.15
N VAL A 183 -0.53 -6.71 -4.24
CA VAL A 183 -0.24 -6.25 -5.60
C VAL A 183 -0.51 -4.75 -5.74
N ALA A 184 -1.65 -4.26 -5.26
CA ALA A 184 -1.99 -2.84 -5.32
C ALA A 184 -1.01 -1.98 -4.52
N GLN A 185 -0.63 -2.40 -3.32
CA GLN A 185 0.37 -1.73 -2.49
C GLN A 185 1.73 -1.71 -3.20
N ALA A 186 2.18 -2.85 -3.73
CA ALA A 186 3.45 -2.93 -4.45
C ALA A 186 3.48 -2.01 -5.67
N ILE A 187 2.42 -1.93 -6.46
CA ILE A 187 2.30 -1.00 -7.59
C ILE A 187 2.36 0.47 -7.11
N HIS A 188 1.67 0.82 -6.03
CA HIS A 188 1.68 2.18 -5.50
C HIS A 188 3.08 2.59 -5.02
N TYR A 189 3.70 1.79 -4.14
CA TYR A 189 4.98 2.14 -3.51
C TYR A 189 6.17 2.12 -4.48
N ASN A 190 6.05 1.45 -5.63
CA ASN A 190 7.05 1.49 -6.71
C ASN A 190 6.71 2.52 -7.81
N SER A 191 5.69 3.35 -7.62
CA SER A 191 5.28 4.37 -8.59
C SER A 191 5.75 5.78 -8.22
N ALA A 192 5.60 6.74 -9.13
CA ALA A 192 5.83 8.16 -8.87
C ALA A 192 4.94 8.73 -7.73
N ARG A 193 3.88 7.99 -7.31
CA ARG A 193 2.98 8.38 -6.23
C ARG A 193 3.34 7.74 -4.88
N SER A 194 4.48 7.07 -4.75
CA SER A 194 4.91 6.38 -3.53
C SER A 194 5.00 7.28 -2.29
N GLY A 195 5.16 8.59 -2.49
CA GLY A 195 5.19 9.60 -1.41
C GLY A 195 3.83 10.17 -1.02
N TYR A 196 2.74 9.76 -1.70
CA TYR A 196 1.39 10.24 -1.48
C TYR A 196 0.52 9.17 -0.79
N PRO A 197 -0.71 9.50 -0.34
CA PRO A 197 -1.56 8.53 0.33
C PRO A 197 -1.88 7.29 -0.52
N PHE A 198 -1.86 6.11 0.11
CA PHE A 198 -2.48 4.89 -0.39
C PHE A 198 -3.70 4.59 0.48
N ILE A 199 -4.89 4.77 -0.09
CA ILE A 199 -6.14 4.51 0.61
C ILE A 199 -6.73 3.20 0.08
N ALA A 200 -6.83 2.20 0.95
CA ALA A 200 -7.42 0.90 0.63
C ALA A 200 -8.80 0.78 1.26
N VAL A 201 -9.77 0.40 0.45
CA VAL A 201 -11.17 0.24 0.88
C VAL A 201 -11.72 -1.06 0.31
N ASN A 202 -12.26 -1.89 1.19
CA ASN A 202 -13.02 -3.08 0.79
C ASN A 202 -14.52 -2.73 0.79
N LEU A 203 -15.12 -2.67 -0.37
CA LEU A 203 -16.53 -2.29 -0.54
C LEU A 203 -17.48 -3.33 0.05
N GLY A 204 -17.09 -4.62 0.05
CA GLY A 204 -17.89 -5.68 0.67
C GLY A 204 -17.93 -5.62 2.19
N ALA A 205 -17.00 -4.89 2.82
CA ALA A 205 -16.97 -4.71 4.28
C ALA A 205 -17.79 -3.50 4.77
N ILE A 206 -18.20 -2.60 3.87
CA ILE A 206 -18.99 -1.42 4.21
C ILE A 206 -20.49 -1.74 4.04
N PRO A 207 -21.35 -1.42 5.00
CA PRO A 207 -22.79 -1.48 4.81
C PRO A 207 -23.24 -0.70 3.57
N ARG A 208 -24.12 -1.28 2.74
CA ARG A 208 -24.51 -0.72 1.43
C ARG A 208 -24.96 0.73 1.50
N ASP A 209 -25.74 1.09 2.51
CA ASP A 209 -26.27 2.43 2.77
C ASP A 209 -25.18 3.45 3.14
N LEU A 210 -24.01 3.00 3.56
CA LEU A 210 -22.90 3.88 3.94
C LEU A 210 -21.85 4.04 2.82
N VAL A 211 -21.81 3.15 1.83
CA VAL A 211 -20.79 3.17 0.76
C VAL A 211 -20.74 4.53 0.07
N GLU A 212 -21.91 5.12 -0.23
CA GLU A 212 -21.98 6.43 -0.88
C GLU A 212 -21.37 7.53 -0.02
N SER A 213 -21.73 7.58 1.26
CA SER A 213 -21.24 8.59 2.20
C SER A 213 -19.75 8.45 2.52
N GLU A 214 -19.22 7.22 2.55
CA GLU A 214 -17.80 6.98 2.72
C GLU A 214 -17.00 7.40 1.47
N LEU A 215 -17.45 7.04 0.26
CA LEU A 215 -16.73 7.37 -0.97
C LEU A 215 -16.70 8.86 -1.26
N PHE A 216 -17.85 9.55 -1.16
CA PHE A 216 -17.99 10.93 -1.63
C PHE A 216 -18.01 11.97 -0.50
N GLY A 217 -18.17 11.56 0.75
CA GLY A 217 -18.32 12.45 1.89
C GLY A 217 -19.69 13.14 1.95
N TYR A 218 -19.93 13.92 3.00
CA TYR A 218 -21.20 14.62 3.18
C TYR A 218 -21.03 15.96 3.90
N GLU A 219 -21.94 16.87 3.64
CA GLU A 219 -22.07 18.14 4.36
C GLU A 219 -22.97 17.96 5.59
N LYS A 220 -22.82 18.86 6.58
CA LYS A 220 -23.69 18.89 7.75
C LYS A 220 -25.16 19.03 7.33
N GLY A 221 -26.03 18.14 7.83
CA GLY A 221 -27.47 18.13 7.53
C GLY A 221 -27.86 17.38 6.26
N ALA A 222 -26.94 16.68 5.58
CA ALA A 222 -27.21 15.93 4.36
C ALA A 222 -28.22 14.80 4.55
N PHE A 223 -28.27 14.21 5.74
CA PHE A 223 -29.22 13.16 6.15
C PHE A 223 -29.38 13.13 7.67
N THR A 224 -30.34 12.36 8.17
CA THR A 224 -30.55 12.18 9.62
C THR A 224 -29.32 11.54 10.26
N GLY A 225 -28.63 12.29 11.16
CA GLY A 225 -27.37 11.86 11.79
C GLY A 225 -26.12 12.58 11.25
N ALA A 226 -26.21 13.36 10.19
CA ALA A 226 -25.10 14.16 9.65
C ALA A 226 -24.86 15.44 10.48
N TYR A 227 -24.43 15.28 11.72
CA TYR A 227 -24.19 16.42 12.64
C TYR A 227 -22.97 17.26 12.28
N THR A 228 -21.98 16.67 11.65
CA THR A 228 -20.74 17.32 11.21
C THR A 228 -20.50 17.01 9.73
N ARG A 229 -19.66 17.81 9.08
CA ARG A 229 -19.14 17.54 7.74
C ARG A 229 -18.11 16.42 7.81
N LYS A 230 -18.12 15.51 6.82
CA LYS A 230 -17.11 14.46 6.64
C LYS A 230 -16.53 14.50 5.20
N SER A 231 -15.21 14.48 5.09
CA SER A 231 -14.54 14.30 3.80
C SER A 231 -14.74 12.88 3.29
N GLY A 232 -14.85 12.71 1.98
CA GLY A 232 -14.94 11.40 1.36
C GLY A 232 -13.57 10.79 1.04
N ILE A 233 -13.54 9.49 0.85
CA ILE A 233 -12.35 8.70 0.49
C ILE A 233 -11.66 9.27 -0.76
N PHE A 234 -12.39 9.77 -1.75
CA PHE A 234 -11.81 10.41 -2.93
C PHE A 234 -11.03 11.68 -2.59
N GLU A 235 -11.47 12.44 -1.61
CA GLU A 235 -10.75 13.64 -1.14
C GLU A 235 -9.48 13.23 -0.39
N GLU A 236 -9.55 12.22 0.47
CA GLU A 236 -8.43 11.69 1.24
C GLU A 236 -7.33 11.08 0.34
N ALA A 237 -7.74 10.45 -0.77
CA ALA A 237 -6.83 9.88 -1.76
C ALA A 237 -6.23 10.91 -2.73
N HIS A 238 -6.49 12.22 -2.54
CA HIS A 238 -6.02 13.26 -3.46
C HIS A 238 -4.49 13.22 -3.66
N ASN A 239 -4.04 13.29 -4.92
CA ASN A 239 -2.66 13.09 -5.39
C ASN A 239 -2.09 11.69 -5.16
N GLY A 240 -2.79 10.82 -4.45
CA GLY A 240 -2.39 9.46 -4.09
C GLY A 240 -2.98 8.39 -5.01
N THR A 241 -3.17 7.20 -4.41
CA THR A 241 -3.78 6.03 -5.04
C THR A 241 -4.94 5.55 -4.19
N LEU A 242 -6.08 5.33 -4.82
CA LEU A 242 -7.26 4.68 -4.24
C LEU A 242 -7.30 3.22 -4.71
N PHE A 243 -7.25 2.30 -3.79
CA PHE A 243 -7.48 0.88 -4.02
C PHE A 243 -8.87 0.49 -3.54
N LEU A 244 -9.69 -0.01 -4.46
CA LEU A 244 -11.03 -0.50 -4.17
C LEU A 244 -11.08 -2.01 -4.34
N ASP A 245 -11.17 -2.73 -3.23
CA ASP A 245 -11.39 -4.18 -3.25
C ASP A 245 -12.88 -4.49 -3.34
N GLU A 246 -13.19 -5.59 -4.00
CA GLU A 246 -14.54 -6.09 -4.28
C GLU A 246 -15.42 -5.04 -5.01
N ILE A 247 -14.88 -4.44 -6.08
CA ILE A 247 -15.58 -3.39 -6.86
C ILE A 247 -16.93 -3.86 -7.41
N ALA A 248 -17.10 -5.17 -7.64
CA ALA A 248 -18.34 -5.77 -8.11
C ALA A 248 -19.49 -5.71 -7.08
N GLU A 249 -19.21 -5.43 -5.81
CA GLU A 249 -20.24 -5.28 -4.77
C GLU A 249 -20.90 -3.89 -4.74
N MET A 250 -20.46 -2.98 -5.61
CA MET A 250 -21.01 -1.62 -5.71
C MET A 250 -22.39 -1.63 -6.37
N ASP A 251 -23.38 -0.99 -5.75
CA ASP A 251 -24.72 -0.84 -6.31
C ASP A 251 -24.72 0.05 -7.58
N LEU A 252 -25.63 -0.22 -8.53
CA LEU A 252 -25.74 0.48 -9.82
C LEU A 252 -25.84 2.00 -9.69
N ASN A 253 -26.54 2.51 -8.66
CA ASN A 253 -26.64 3.95 -8.41
C ASN A 253 -25.29 4.58 -8.06
N ILE A 254 -24.52 3.87 -7.21
CA ILE A 254 -23.19 4.31 -6.81
C ILE A 254 -22.21 4.19 -7.98
N GLN A 255 -22.32 3.12 -8.79
CA GLN A 255 -21.52 2.96 -10.03
C GLN A 255 -21.67 4.15 -10.97
N SER A 256 -22.89 4.71 -11.12
CA SER A 256 -23.12 5.88 -11.93
C SER A 256 -22.41 7.14 -11.44
N LYS A 257 -22.47 7.38 -10.11
CA LYS A 257 -21.77 8.52 -9.49
C LYS A 257 -20.25 8.33 -9.53
N PHE A 258 -19.80 7.12 -9.28
CA PHE A 258 -18.39 6.73 -9.33
C PHE A 258 -17.79 6.96 -10.73
N LEU A 259 -18.49 6.52 -11.79
CA LEU A 259 -18.09 6.77 -13.19
C LEU A 259 -17.89 8.26 -13.46
N ARG A 260 -18.83 9.08 -13.00
CA ARG A 260 -18.75 10.54 -13.17
C ARG A 260 -17.51 11.12 -12.51
N VAL A 261 -17.21 10.70 -11.29
CA VAL A 261 -16.01 11.16 -10.54
C VAL A 261 -14.71 10.78 -11.27
N ILE A 262 -14.64 9.57 -11.84
CA ILE A 262 -13.42 9.13 -12.57
C ILE A 262 -13.25 9.88 -13.89
N GLN A 263 -14.34 10.24 -14.56
CA GLN A 263 -14.32 10.94 -15.84
C GLN A 263 -14.01 12.43 -15.68
N GLU A 264 -14.74 13.10 -14.77
CA GLU A 264 -14.65 14.55 -14.55
C GLU A 264 -13.46 14.91 -13.63
N LYS A 265 -12.93 13.95 -12.85
CA LYS A 265 -11.93 14.19 -11.80
C LYS A 265 -12.39 15.22 -10.76
N GLU A 266 -13.66 15.20 -10.48
CA GLU A 266 -14.33 16.09 -9.55
C GLU A 266 -15.27 15.28 -8.65
N VAL A 267 -15.35 15.67 -7.37
CA VAL A 267 -16.27 15.06 -6.40
C VAL A 267 -17.16 16.15 -5.81
N ARG A 268 -18.39 15.78 -5.47
CA ARG A 268 -19.32 16.61 -4.69
C ARG A 268 -19.78 15.80 -3.50
N ARG A 269 -19.75 16.42 -2.32
CA ARG A 269 -20.27 15.80 -1.11
C ARG A 269 -21.79 15.69 -1.16
N ILE A 270 -22.32 14.67 -0.50
CA ILE A 270 -23.77 14.50 -0.35
C ILE A 270 -24.34 15.71 0.38
N GLY A 271 -25.44 16.31 -0.15
CA GLY A 271 -26.04 17.53 0.38
C GLY A 271 -25.28 18.82 0.08
N GLY A 272 -24.15 18.76 -0.64
CA GLY A 272 -23.34 19.92 -1.00
C GLY A 272 -23.35 20.21 -2.50
N ASN A 273 -23.11 21.49 -2.85
CA ASN A 273 -22.97 21.93 -4.26
C ASN A 273 -21.53 22.26 -4.65
N GLN A 274 -20.61 22.25 -3.69
CA GLN A 274 -19.21 22.58 -3.92
C GLN A 274 -18.53 21.48 -4.76
N ILE A 275 -17.90 21.88 -5.87
CA ILE A 275 -17.09 21.01 -6.71
C ILE A 275 -15.67 20.96 -6.14
N ILE A 276 -15.17 19.77 -5.89
CA ILE A 276 -13.83 19.52 -5.37
C ILE A 276 -13.04 18.77 -6.42
N LYS A 277 -11.99 19.39 -6.97
CA LYS A 277 -11.10 18.74 -7.95
C LYS A 277 -10.19 17.73 -7.26
N ILE A 278 -10.13 16.55 -7.84
CA ILE A 278 -9.30 15.45 -7.33
C ILE A 278 -8.33 14.93 -8.41
N ASN A 279 -7.20 14.43 -7.98
CA ASN A 279 -6.24 13.75 -8.82
C ASN A 279 -5.89 12.41 -8.16
N VAL A 280 -6.67 11.38 -8.44
CA VAL A 280 -6.55 10.07 -7.82
C VAL A 280 -6.17 9.04 -8.87
N ARG A 281 -5.15 8.22 -8.59
CA ARG A 281 -4.88 7.01 -9.34
C ARG A 281 -5.76 5.89 -8.81
N LEU A 282 -6.42 5.15 -9.70
CA LEU A 282 -7.34 4.09 -9.32
C LEU A 282 -6.71 2.71 -9.57
N ILE A 283 -6.79 1.85 -8.56
CA ILE A 283 -6.55 0.41 -8.65
C ILE A 283 -7.80 -0.28 -8.11
N THR A 284 -8.38 -1.20 -8.87
CA THR A 284 -9.58 -1.94 -8.47
C THR A 284 -9.27 -3.42 -8.34
N ALA A 285 -9.97 -4.13 -7.47
CA ALA A 285 -9.86 -5.57 -7.33
C ALA A 285 -11.23 -6.23 -7.21
N THR A 286 -11.33 -7.46 -7.68
CA THR A 286 -12.50 -8.30 -7.52
C THR A 286 -12.15 -9.78 -7.74
N HIS A 287 -12.94 -10.67 -7.15
CA HIS A 287 -12.89 -12.10 -7.43
C HIS A 287 -13.92 -12.51 -8.49
N LYS A 288 -14.90 -11.64 -8.81
CA LYS A 288 -15.94 -11.90 -9.81
C LYS A 288 -15.46 -11.56 -11.22
N ASN A 289 -16.04 -12.22 -12.21
CA ASN A 289 -15.87 -11.84 -13.60
C ASN A 289 -16.77 -10.63 -13.91
N LEU A 290 -16.18 -9.45 -14.06
CA LEU A 290 -16.95 -8.23 -14.33
C LEU A 290 -17.70 -8.27 -15.65
N ALA A 291 -17.24 -9.02 -16.66
CA ALA A 291 -17.97 -9.17 -17.92
C ALA A 291 -19.28 -9.95 -17.73
N ASP A 292 -19.26 -10.98 -16.87
CA ASP A 292 -20.46 -11.74 -16.52
C ASP A 292 -21.43 -10.84 -15.71
N GLU A 293 -20.93 -10.08 -14.74
CA GLU A 293 -21.75 -9.13 -13.97
C GLU A 293 -22.38 -8.03 -14.86
N VAL A 294 -21.71 -7.63 -15.96
CA VAL A 294 -22.29 -6.72 -16.98
C VAL A 294 -23.44 -7.41 -17.73
N ASN A 295 -23.25 -8.67 -18.17
CA ASN A 295 -24.28 -9.43 -18.88
C ASN A 295 -25.52 -9.67 -18.01
N ASP A 296 -25.31 -9.90 -16.71
CA ASP A 296 -26.37 -10.10 -15.72
C ASP A 296 -27.05 -8.80 -15.27
N GLY A 297 -26.56 -7.64 -15.74
CA GLY A 297 -27.12 -6.33 -15.40
C GLY A 297 -26.76 -5.83 -13.99
N ASN A 298 -25.83 -6.47 -13.30
CA ASN A 298 -25.35 -6.07 -11.96
C ASN A 298 -24.22 -5.02 -12.03
N PHE A 299 -23.58 -4.90 -13.18
CA PHE A 299 -22.48 -3.95 -13.40
C PHE A 299 -22.68 -3.17 -14.69
N ARG A 300 -22.40 -1.87 -14.68
CA ARG A 300 -22.58 -1.01 -15.88
C ARG A 300 -21.46 -1.24 -16.88
N ALA A 301 -21.82 -1.39 -18.13
CA ALA A 301 -20.86 -1.57 -19.24
C ALA A 301 -19.92 -0.36 -19.41
N ASP A 302 -20.43 0.87 -19.26
CA ASP A 302 -19.62 2.09 -19.36
C ASP A 302 -18.54 2.20 -18.28
N LEU A 303 -18.87 1.80 -17.05
CA LEU A 303 -17.90 1.73 -15.96
C LEU A 303 -16.89 0.61 -16.20
N TYR A 304 -17.32 -0.57 -16.62
CA TYR A 304 -16.45 -1.70 -16.95
C TYR A 304 -15.33 -1.28 -17.92
N TYR A 305 -15.67 -0.68 -19.06
CA TYR A 305 -14.65 -0.24 -20.02
C TYR A 305 -13.72 0.85 -19.47
N ARG A 306 -14.20 1.67 -18.55
CA ARG A 306 -13.35 2.69 -17.90
C ARG A 306 -12.36 2.11 -16.90
N LEU A 307 -12.71 1.01 -16.25
CA LEU A 307 -11.86 0.31 -15.27
C LEU A 307 -10.84 -0.62 -15.93
N MET A 308 -11.13 -1.16 -17.12
CA MET A 308 -10.28 -2.10 -17.86
C MET A 308 -9.10 -1.40 -18.56
N GLY A 309 -8.29 -0.63 -17.78
CA GLY A 309 -7.07 0.00 -18.31
C GLY A 309 -5.94 -1.00 -18.48
N LEU A 310 -5.37 -1.51 -17.39
CA LEU A 310 -4.38 -2.58 -17.39
C LEU A 310 -4.89 -3.73 -16.52
N PRO A 311 -5.35 -4.84 -17.11
CA PRO A 311 -5.79 -6.00 -16.36
C PRO A 311 -4.58 -6.79 -15.84
N ILE A 312 -4.60 -7.14 -14.56
CA ILE A 312 -3.62 -8.03 -13.91
C ILE A 312 -4.39 -9.18 -13.29
N HIS A 313 -4.13 -10.39 -13.76
CA HIS A 313 -4.73 -11.59 -13.20
C HIS A 313 -3.75 -12.27 -12.23
N LEU A 314 -4.23 -12.55 -11.02
CA LEU A 314 -3.48 -13.30 -10.01
C LEU A 314 -3.88 -14.77 -10.07
N PRO A 315 -2.94 -15.66 -10.40
CA PRO A 315 -3.22 -17.08 -10.46
C PRO A 315 -3.56 -17.61 -9.06
N PRO A 316 -4.51 -18.53 -8.92
CA PRO A 316 -4.79 -19.23 -7.69
C PRO A 316 -3.58 -20.08 -7.26
N LEU A 317 -3.46 -20.35 -5.97
CA LEU A 317 -2.28 -21.00 -5.40
C LEU A 317 -2.02 -22.40 -6.00
N ARG A 318 -3.07 -23.15 -6.31
CA ARG A 318 -3.00 -24.48 -6.97
C ARG A 318 -2.33 -24.44 -8.36
N GLU A 319 -2.31 -23.30 -9.03
CA GLU A 319 -1.66 -23.11 -10.35
C GLU A 319 -0.22 -22.58 -10.23
N ARG A 320 0.28 -22.40 -8.99
CA ARG A 320 1.60 -21.85 -8.72
C ARG A 320 2.64 -22.91 -8.32
N GLY A 321 2.27 -24.21 -8.36
CA GLY A 321 3.18 -25.34 -8.15
C GLY A 321 4.03 -25.22 -6.88
N ASP A 322 5.35 -25.21 -7.05
CA ASP A 322 6.30 -25.18 -5.93
C ASP A 322 6.26 -23.91 -5.07
N ASP A 323 5.59 -22.85 -5.51
CA ASP A 323 5.38 -21.65 -4.69
C ASP A 323 4.67 -21.97 -3.36
N ILE A 324 3.88 -23.06 -3.32
CA ILE A 324 3.23 -23.55 -2.10
C ILE A 324 4.28 -23.82 -1.01
N LEU A 325 5.39 -24.49 -1.37
CA LEU A 325 6.45 -24.82 -0.44
C LEU A 325 7.30 -23.60 -0.06
N ILE A 326 7.56 -22.71 -1.03
CA ILE A 326 8.27 -21.45 -0.81
C ILE A 326 7.50 -20.57 0.19
N LEU A 327 6.18 -20.42 -0.03
CA LEU A 327 5.29 -19.69 0.87
C LEU A 327 5.17 -20.35 2.24
N SER A 328 5.08 -21.69 2.30
CA SER A 328 5.06 -22.42 3.57
C SER A 328 6.32 -22.13 4.41
N LYS A 329 7.50 -22.23 3.80
CA LYS A 329 8.77 -21.91 4.46
C LYS A 329 8.83 -20.43 4.91
N TYR A 330 8.32 -19.53 4.11
CA TYR A 330 8.23 -18.11 4.47
C TYR A 330 7.35 -17.91 5.72
N PHE A 331 6.16 -18.51 5.78
CA PHE A 331 5.25 -18.39 6.91
C PHE A 331 5.81 -19.04 8.16
N ILE A 332 6.50 -20.20 8.03
CA ILE A 332 7.21 -20.83 9.16
C ILE A 332 8.25 -19.85 9.74
N ASN A 333 9.08 -19.26 8.89
CA ASN A 333 10.12 -18.32 9.32
C ASN A 333 9.51 -17.05 9.95
N GLN A 334 8.44 -16.51 9.37
CA GLN A 334 7.77 -15.33 9.88
C GLN A 334 7.18 -15.60 11.27
N TYR A 335 6.39 -16.66 11.42
CA TYR A 335 5.76 -17.04 12.67
C TYR A 335 6.78 -17.31 13.79
N SER A 336 7.86 -18.02 13.45
CA SER A 336 8.93 -18.33 14.39
C SER A 336 9.64 -17.08 14.91
N LYS A 337 9.90 -16.10 14.04
CA LYS A 337 10.48 -14.80 14.43
C LYS A 337 9.55 -13.99 15.34
N GLU A 338 8.27 -13.89 14.96
CA GLU A 338 7.27 -13.13 15.73
C GLU A 338 7.05 -13.70 17.13
N ASN A 339 7.08 -15.03 17.25
CA ASN A 339 6.82 -15.74 18.50
C ASN A 339 8.09 -16.17 19.26
N LYS A 340 9.29 -15.79 18.78
CA LYS A 340 10.59 -16.14 19.37
C LYS A 340 10.74 -17.65 19.63
N ARG A 341 10.24 -18.47 18.68
CA ARG A 341 10.33 -19.94 18.71
C ARG A 341 11.40 -20.45 17.74
N GLY A 342 11.83 -21.69 17.92
CA GLY A 342 12.62 -22.41 16.91
C GLY A 342 11.89 -22.45 15.58
N THR A 343 12.63 -22.56 14.48
CA THR A 343 12.07 -22.64 13.13
C THR A 343 11.93 -24.11 12.75
N PRO A 344 10.75 -24.73 12.86
CA PRO A 344 10.57 -26.14 12.53
C PRO A 344 10.76 -26.38 11.03
N LEU A 345 11.25 -27.57 10.68
CA LEU A 345 11.37 -28.04 9.32
C LEU A 345 10.08 -28.73 8.86
N LEU A 346 9.73 -28.58 7.59
CA LEU A 346 8.62 -29.30 7.00
C LEU A 346 9.09 -30.68 6.53
N SER A 347 8.45 -31.76 6.97
CA SER A 347 8.77 -33.12 6.52
C SER A 347 8.42 -33.31 5.04
N ALA A 348 9.02 -34.31 4.39
CA ALA A 348 8.72 -34.65 2.99
C ALA A 348 7.24 -35.02 2.82
N GLU A 349 6.68 -35.81 3.74
CA GLU A 349 5.27 -36.24 3.71
C GLU A 349 4.30 -35.05 3.93
N ALA A 350 4.64 -34.09 4.80
CA ALA A 350 3.87 -32.87 4.99
C ALA A 350 3.91 -31.99 3.73
N SER A 351 5.08 -31.87 3.10
CA SER A 351 5.26 -31.14 1.83
C SER A 351 4.38 -31.73 0.72
N GLU A 352 4.40 -33.06 0.56
CA GLU A 352 3.57 -33.75 -0.43
C GLU A 352 2.08 -33.56 -0.17
N LYS A 353 1.67 -33.60 1.11
CA LYS A 353 0.27 -33.34 1.51
C LYS A 353 -0.19 -31.94 1.15
N LEU A 354 0.69 -30.93 1.33
CA LEU A 354 0.38 -29.54 0.93
C LEU A 354 0.26 -29.40 -0.59
N LEU A 355 1.18 -30.00 -1.37
CA LEU A 355 1.16 -29.91 -2.84
C LEU A 355 -0.09 -30.55 -3.48
N LYS A 356 -0.68 -31.54 -2.84
CA LYS A 356 -1.90 -32.22 -3.31
C LYS A 356 -3.21 -31.47 -3.00
N TYR A 357 -3.17 -30.45 -2.14
CA TYR A 357 -4.37 -29.73 -1.72
C TYR A 357 -4.67 -28.54 -2.63
N SER A 358 -5.95 -28.27 -2.90
CA SER A 358 -6.41 -27.27 -3.87
C SER A 358 -6.40 -25.82 -3.36
N PHE A 359 -6.29 -25.62 -2.06
CA PHE A 359 -6.28 -24.28 -1.40
C PHE A 359 -7.42 -23.36 -1.87
N PRO A 360 -8.68 -23.66 -1.61
CA PRO A 360 -9.80 -22.77 -1.99
C PRO A 360 -9.70 -21.37 -1.37
N GLY A 361 -9.07 -21.23 -0.20
CA GLY A 361 -8.75 -19.94 0.44
C GLY A 361 -7.37 -19.37 0.06
N ASN A 362 -6.68 -19.99 -0.89
CA ASN A 362 -5.40 -19.56 -1.44
C ASN A 362 -4.32 -19.31 -0.37
N ILE A 363 -3.57 -18.20 -0.48
CA ILE A 363 -2.46 -17.86 0.42
C ILE A 363 -2.97 -17.62 1.86
N ARG A 364 -4.19 -17.05 2.00
CA ARG A 364 -4.78 -16.81 3.33
C ARG A 364 -5.02 -18.12 4.08
N GLU A 365 -5.50 -19.14 3.39
CA GLU A 365 -5.72 -20.48 3.95
C GLU A 365 -4.39 -21.19 4.22
N LEU A 366 -3.43 -21.16 3.28
CA LEU A 366 -2.11 -21.74 3.48
C LEU A 366 -1.43 -21.16 4.73
N LYS A 367 -1.48 -19.83 4.92
CA LYS A 367 -0.93 -19.18 6.11
C LYS A 367 -1.55 -19.75 7.40
N ALA A 368 -2.87 -19.84 7.47
CA ALA A 368 -3.58 -20.36 8.63
C ALA A 368 -3.24 -21.83 8.91
N ILE A 369 -3.12 -22.66 7.87
CA ILE A 369 -2.74 -24.07 7.98
C ILE A 369 -1.31 -24.21 8.55
N ILE A 370 -0.36 -23.42 8.05
CA ILE A 370 1.03 -23.46 8.51
C ILE A 370 1.13 -22.97 9.96
N GLU A 371 0.47 -21.86 10.31
CA GLU A 371 0.45 -21.35 11.69
C GLU A 371 -0.11 -22.39 12.68
N LEU A 372 -1.21 -23.06 12.29
CA LEU A 372 -1.78 -24.14 13.09
C LEU A 372 -0.83 -25.33 13.19
N ALA A 373 -0.20 -25.73 12.10
CA ALA A 373 0.75 -26.85 12.08
C ALA A 373 1.96 -26.61 13.01
N ILE A 374 2.47 -25.37 13.07
CA ILE A 374 3.55 -24.99 13.99
C ILE A 374 3.10 -25.11 15.46
N ILE A 375 1.85 -24.78 15.75
CA ILE A 375 1.30 -24.88 17.12
C ILE A 375 1.12 -26.35 17.53
N LEU A 376 0.71 -27.20 16.58
CA LEU A 376 0.45 -28.63 16.83
C LEU A 376 1.72 -29.49 16.83
N SER A 377 2.79 -29.03 16.16
CA SER A 377 4.05 -29.77 16.13
C SER A 377 4.66 -29.86 17.52
N SER A 378 5.03 -31.08 17.92
CA SER A 378 5.64 -31.36 19.24
C SER A 378 7.17 -31.28 19.18
N ASN A 379 7.77 -31.28 18.00
CA ASN A 379 9.21 -31.30 17.73
C ASN A 379 9.61 -30.19 16.75
N ASP A 380 10.91 -30.06 16.47
CA ASP A 380 11.42 -29.11 15.45
C ASP A 380 11.08 -29.53 14.00
N VAL A 381 10.09 -30.40 13.80
CA VAL A 381 9.63 -30.89 12.50
C VAL A 381 8.11 -30.87 12.46
N ILE A 382 7.55 -30.29 11.39
CA ILE A 382 6.12 -30.35 11.07
C ILE A 382 5.87 -31.63 10.27
N GLU A 383 5.09 -32.53 10.84
CA GLU A 383 4.76 -33.83 10.28
C GLU A 383 3.46 -33.78 9.46
N LYS A 384 3.19 -34.82 8.66
CA LYS A 384 1.95 -34.95 7.88
C LYS A 384 0.68 -34.79 8.71
N ASN A 385 0.69 -35.27 9.97
CA ASN A 385 -0.48 -35.23 10.86
C ASN A 385 -0.73 -33.86 11.48
N ASP A 386 0.28 -32.97 11.50
CA ASP A 386 0.15 -31.60 11.99
C ASP A 386 -0.55 -30.71 10.95
N ILE A 387 -0.45 -31.08 9.67
CA ILE A 387 -1.16 -30.40 8.57
C ILE A 387 -2.64 -30.78 8.63
N ARG A 388 -3.48 -29.82 9.01
CA ARG A 388 -4.93 -29.97 9.05
C ARG A 388 -5.60 -29.01 8.10
N PHE A 389 -6.37 -29.53 7.15
CA PHE A 389 -7.19 -28.73 6.25
C PHE A 389 -8.54 -28.43 6.87
N ASN A 390 -9.04 -27.20 6.69
CA ASN A 390 -10.37 -26.82 7.18
C ASN A 390 -11.45 -27.39 6.22
N PRO A 391 -12.47 -28.10 6.72
CA PRO A 391 -13.53 -28.69 5.88
C PRO A 391 -14.51 -27.66 5.26
N ALA A 392 -14.31 -26.35 5.49
CA ALA A 392 -15.20 -25.30 4.97
C ALA A 392 -15.15 -25.16 3.42
N GLY A 393 -14.16 -25.72 2.75
CA GLY A 393 -14.17 -25.92 1.31
C GLY A 393 -14.68 -27.33 1.00
N GLY A 394 -15.98 -27.50 0.88
CA GLY A 394 -16.64 -28.78 0.55
C GLY A 394 -16.28 -29.34 -0.83
N SER A 395 -15.06 -29.79 -0.95
CA SER A 395 -14.59 -30.74 -1.94
C SER A 395 -13.69 -31.70 -1.22
N SER A 396 -14.24 -32.63 -0.46
CA SER A 396 -13.60 -33.92 -0.41
C SER A 396 -13.61 -34.40 -1.86
N LEU A 397 -12.55 -34.07 -2.63
CA LEU A 397 -12.17 -34.93 -3.72
C LEU A 397 -12.20 -36.34 -3.12
N ILE A 398 -13.03 -37.19 -3.66
CA ILE A 398 -12.96 -38.61 -3.37
C ILE A 398 -11.51 -38.95 -3.72
N ASP A 399 -10.68 -39.20 -2.68
CA ASP A 399 -9.35 -39.75 -2.89
C ASP A 399 -9.61 -41.07 -3.63
N PHE A 400 -9.36 -41.08 -4.94
CA PHE A 400 -9.37 -42.28 -5.71
C PHE A 400 -8.15 -43.08 -5.25
N GLU A 401 -8.33 -43.91 -4.22
CA GLU A 401 -7.37 -44.92 -3.86
C GLU A 401 -7.23 -45.86 -5.05
N GLU A 402 -6.04 -46.01 -5.58
CA GLU A 402 -5.75 -46.79 -6.81
C GLU A 402 -6.27 -48.24 -6.80
N ASN A 403 -6.74 -48.71 -5.67
CA ASN A 403 -7.20 -50.10 -5.47
C ASN A 403 -8.73 -50.25 -5.18
N LYS A 404 -9.55 -49.21 -5.27
CA LYS A 404 -11.00 -49.30 -5.06
C LYS A 404 -11.75 -49.38 -6.38
N THR A 405 -12.68 -50.31 -6.49
CA THR A 405 -13.59 -50.42 -7.62
C THR A 405 -14.65 -49.30 -7.61
N LEU A 406 -15.24 -49.00 -8.77
CA LEU A 406 -16.32 -48.04 -8.90
C LEU A 406 -17.50 -48.40 -7.95
N GLU A 407 -17.74 -49.68 -7.76
CA GLU A 407 -18.82 -50.19 -6.88
C GLU A 407 -18.54 -49.85 -5.40
N GLU A 408 -17.32 -49.93 -4.95
CA GLU A 408 -16.87 -49.54 -3.59
C GLU A 408 -17.03 -48.05 -3.35
N TYR A 409 -16.69 -47.22 -4.33
CA TYR A 409 -16.93 -45.78 -4.26
C TYR A 409 -18.40 -45.41 -4.16
N ILE A 410 -19.25 -46.10 -4.94
CA ILE A 410 -20.71 -45.91 -4.88
C ILE A 410 -21.25 -46.32 -3.50
N LEU A 411 -20.78 -47.43 -2.94
CA LEU A 411 -21.17 -47.88 -1.60
C LEU A 411 -20.78 -46.86 -0.52
N GLU A 412 -19.55 -46.32 -0.54
CA GLU A 412 -19.12 -45.27 0.40
C GLU A 412 -19.94 -44.00 0.24
N LEU A 413 -20.21 -43.57 -0.99
CA LEU A 413 -21.01 -42.39 -1.28
C LEU A 413 -22.47 -42.55 -0.75
N VAL A 414 -23.06 -43.70 -0.99
CA VAL A 414 -24.40 -44.02 -0.48
C VAL A 414 -24.41 -44.09 1.05
N LYS A 415 -23.39 -44.73 1.68
CA LYS A 415 -23.26 -44.84 3.15
C LYS A 415 -23.12 -43.45 3.78
N LYS A 416 -22.25 -42.61 3.21
CA LYS A 416 -22.04 -41.24 3.69
C LYS A 416 -23.29 -40.36 3.55
N THR A 417 -23.98 -40.47 2.41
CA THR A 417 -25.20 -39.70 2.15
C THR A 417 -26.36 -40.15 3.02
N LEU A 418 -26.49 -41.44 3.34
CA LEU A 418 -27.45 -41.99 4.30
C LEU A 418 -27.22 -41.45 5.70
N ALA A 419 -25.95 -41.46 6.18
CA ALA A 419 -25.60 -40.95 7.50
C ALA A 419 -25.92 -39.44 7.63
N GLN A 420 -25.70 -38.66 6.60
CA GLN A 420 -25.98 -37.21 6.57
C GLN A 420 -27.48 -36.86 6.47
N ASN A 421 -28.34 -37.79 6.10
CA ASN A 421 -29.79 -37.54 5.87
C ASN A 421 -30.69 -38.49 6.69
N ASN A 422 -30.31 -38.72 7.94
CA ASN A 422 -31.09 -39.51 8.90
C ASN A 422 -31.55 -40.87 8.36
N GLN A 423 -30.71 -41.58 7.61
CA GLN A 423 -30.96 -42.87 7.01
C GLN A 423 -32.19 -42.91 6.06
N ASN A 424 -32.54 -41.77 5.43
CA ASN A 424 -33.74 -41.68 4.58
C ASN A 424 -33.41 -41.99 3.10
N PRO A 425 -33.80 -43.19 2.57
CA PRO A 425 -33.48 -43.62 1.21
C PRO A 425 -34.10 -42.72 0.12
N THR A 426 -35.24 -42.09 0.42
CA THR A 426 -35.94 -41.21 -0.52
C THR A 426 -35.17 -39.92 -0.79
N ILE A 427 -34.57 -39.34 0.26
CA ILE A 427 -33.73 -38.15 0.13
C ILE A 427 -32.42 -38.50 -0.59
N VAL A 428 -31.83 -39.63 -0.23
CA VAL A 428 -30.59 -40.12 -0.85
C VAL A 428 -30.78 -40.39 -2.35
N SER A 429 -31.88 -41.00 -2.75
CA SER A 429 -32.16 -41.25 -4.17
C SER A 429 -32.26 -39.97 -4.99
N LYS A 430 -32.90 -38.93 -4.45
CA LYS A 430 -33.02 -37.62 -5.08
C LYS A 430 -31.66 -36.92 -5.17
N LYS A 431 -30.88 -36.95 -4.08
CA LYS A 431 -29.54 -36.29 -4.04
C LYS A 431 -28.50 -36.93 -4.96
N LEU A 432 -28.53 -38.26 -5.07
CA LEU A 432 -27.59 -39.00 -5.89
C LEU A 432 -28.07 -39.26 -7.33
N GLY A 433 -29.32 -38.84 -7.67
CA GLY A 433 -29.87 -39.04 -9.02
C GLY A 433 -30.11 -40.51 -9.40
N ILE A 434 -30.22 -41.39 -8.42
CA ILE A 434 -30.43 -42.85 -8.63
C ILE A 434 -31.81 -43.29 -8.15
N SER A 435 -32.30 -44.45 -8.67
CA SER A 435 -33.57 -44.95 -8.28
C SER A 435 -33.59 -45.37 -6.80
N ARG A 436 -34.80 -45.30 -6.14
CA ARG A 436 -34.96 -45.79 -4.77
C ARG A 436 -34.60 -47.29 -4.66
N ALA A 437 -34.96 -48.07 -5.66
CA ALA A 437 -34.63 -49.50 -5.70
C ALA A 437 -33.10 -49.71 -5.68
N THR A 438 -32.34 -48.86 -6.39
CA THR A 438 -30.88 -48.87 -6.39
C THR A 438 -30.30 -48.53 -5.03
N VAL A 439 -30.87 -47.53 -4.31
CA VAL A 439 -30.44 -47.18 -2.96
C VAL A 439 -30.68 -48.32 -1.99
N TYR A 440 -31.87 -48.97 -2.02
CA TYR A 440 -32.17 -50.14 -1.17
C TYR A 440 -31.22 -51.31 -1.47
N ARG A 441 -30.86 -51.54 -2.72
CA ARG A 441 -29.88 -52.58 -3.10
C ARG A 441 -28.51 -52.30 -2.44
N TYR A 442 -28.06 -51.10 -2.45
CA TYR A 442 -26.78 -50.71 -1.80
C TYR A 442 -26.87 -50.77 -0.29
N ILE A 443 -27.99 -50.39 0.34
CA ILE A 443 -28.18 -50.53 1.79
C ILE A 443 -28.03 -52.02 2.19
N LYS A 444 -28.64 -52.93 1.42
CA LYS A 444 -28.53 -54.35 1.67
C LYS A 444 -27.12 -54.92 1.57
N VAL A 445 -26.32 -54.36 0.62
CA VAL A 445 -24.91 -54.74 0.48
C VAL A 445 -24.06 -54.14 1.62
N ILE A 446 -24.38 -52.95 2.10
CA ILE A 446 -23.69 -52.30 3.25
C ILE A 446 -23.96 -53.12 4.52
N GLU A 447 -25.20 -53.55 4.76
CA GLU A 447 -25.60 -54.37 5.93
C GLU A 447 -24.97 -55.78 5.91
N GLN A 448 -24.68 -56.34 4.72
CA GLN A 448 -24.01 -57.65 4.58
C GLN A 448 -22.49 -57.60 4.73
N ARG A 449 -21.87 -56.41 4.54
CA ARG A 449 -20.40 -56.23 4.66
C ARG A 449 -19.95 -55.58 5.96
N GLY A 450 -20.87 -55.09 6.79
CA GLY A 450 -20.62 -54.53 8.14
C GLY A 450 -21.02 -55.49 9.22
#